data_d5c928fa91a52e89197ae821108fe737
#
_entry.id   d5c928fa91a52e89197ae821108fe737
#
_cell.length_a   1.000
_cell.length_b   1.000
_cell.length_c   1.000
_cell.angle_alpha   90.00
_cell.angle_beta   90.00
_cell.angle_gamma   90.00
#
_symmetry.space_group_name_H-M   'P 1'
#
loop_
_entity.id
_entity.type
_entity.pdbx_description
1 polymer ?
#
loop_
_entity_poly.entity_id
_entity_poly.type
_entity_poly.pdbx_seq_one_letter_code
_entity_poly.pdbx_strand_id
1 'polypeptide(L)'
;MSLVYVAGPLFNSHERRYLEQIAAALEGAGFTTYLPHRDAGVLDKSRPDERTRVFQADLEALNACDLCVALLTGADHDSGTSLELGYLFAQGKACFGITDDVRTSSLNNMIWGVCGQGKHVVARIEDLVPLIQQVMSDSELKGQTHRSSPTNSC
;
A
#
# COMPACT_ATOMS: atom_id res chain seq x y z
N MET A 1 15.36 2.72 6.17
CA MET A 1 14.05 3.37 6.38
C MET A 1 13.17 2.88 5.26
N SER A 2 12.05 2.21 5.56
CA SER A 2 11.21 1.61 4.50
C SER A 2 10.33 2.67 3.85
N LEU A 3 10.23 2.63 2.52
CA LEU A 3 9.36 3.48 1.72
C LEU A 3 8.00 2.80 1.54
N VAL A 4 6.93 3.50 1.91
CA VAL A 4 5.54 3.05 1.79
C VAL A 4 4.83 3.81 0.68
N TYR A 5 4.27 3.10 -0.29
CA TYR A 5 3.35 3.68 -1.26
C TYR A 5 1.95 3.73 -0.66
N VAL A 6 1.37 4.93 -0.60
CA VAL A 6 0.01 5.14 -0.04
C VAL A 6 -0.97 5.27 -1.19
N ALA A 7 -1.67 4.18 -1.48
CA ALA A 7 -2.65 4.06 -2.57
C ALA A 7 -4.07 4.44 -2.09
N GLY A 8 -4.87 4.98 -2.98
CA GLY A 8 -6.28 5.24 -2.67
C GLY A 8 -6.94 6.21 -3.64
N PRO A 9 -8.27 6.35 -3.58
CA PRO A 9 -9.01 7.28 -4.41
C PRO A 9 -8.62 8.73 -4.07
N LEU A 10 -8.48 9.56 -5.11
CA LEU A 10 -8.01 10.95 -5.01
C LEU A 10 -9.05 11.95 -5.52
N PHE A 11 -10.31 11.52 -5.69
CA PHE A 11 -11.33 12.25 -6.44
C PHE A 11 -11.91 13.43 -5.69
N ASN A 12 -11.84 13.42 -4.35
CA ASN A 12 -12.39 14.50 -3.52
C ASN A 12 -11.46 14.86 -2.34
N SER A 13 -11.78 15.97 -1.67
CA SER A 13 -10.96 16.46 -0.56
C SER A 13 -11.00 15.58 0.69
N HIS A 14 -12.06 14.80 0.89
CA HIS A 14 -12.18 13.90 2.04
C HIS A 14 -11.23 12.71 1.88
N GLU A 15 -11.21 12.10 0.70
CA GLU A 15 -10.31 11.00 0.37
C GLU A 15 -8.85 11.43 0.50
N ARG A 16 -8.47 12.54 -0.13
CA ARG A 16 -7.10 13.06 -0.04
C ARG A 16 -6.67 13.36 1.40
N ARG A 17 -7.54 13.98 2.20
CA ARG A 17 -7.25 14.27 3.61
C ARG A 17 -7.06 12.99 4.43
N TYR A 18 -7.85 11.98 4.18
CA TYR A 18 -7.72 10.70 4.90
C TYR A 18 -6.41 9.98 4.53
N LEU A 19 -6.03 10.00 3.26
CA LEU A 19 -4.73 9.49 2.80
C LEU A 19 -3.55 10.26 3.41
N GLU A 20 -3.66 11.58 3.57
CA GLU A 20 -2.67 12.40 4.28
C GLU A 20 -2.56 12.02 5.76
N GLN A 21 -3.66 11.68 6.41
CA GLN A 21 -3.65 11.16 7.80
C GLN A 21 -2.96 9.80 7.90
N ILE A 22 -3.20 8.90 6.94
CA ILE A 22 -2.50 7.61 6.85
C ILE A 22 -0.99 7.86 6.68
N ALA A 23 -0.60 8.70 5.74
CA ALA A 23 0.81 9.04 5.52
C ALA A 23 1.46 9.65 6.77
N ALA A 24 0.80 10.59 7.45
CA ALA A 24 1.30 11.20 8.68
C ALA A 24 1.50 10.19 9.81
N ALA A 25 0.59 9.22 9.97
CA ALA A 25 0.73 8.16 10.97
C ALA A 25 1.94 7.26 10.68
N LEU A 26 2.16 6.90 9.42
CA LEU A 26 3.33 6.12 8.99
C LEU A 26 4.64 6.90 9.19
N GLU A 27 4.67 8.16 8.78
CA GLU A 27 5.83 9.06 8.94
C GLU A 27 6.17 9.27 10.42
N GLY A 28 5.16 9.44 11.28
CA GLY A 28 5.33 9.53 12.73
C GLY A 28 5.92 8.26 13.35
N ALA A 29 5.78 7.12 12.70
CA ALA A 29 6.38 5.84 13.09
C ALA A 29 7.75 5.56 12.43
N GLY A 30 8.28 6.51 11.66
CA GLY A 30 9.62 6.41 11.06
C GLY A 30 9.65 5.80 9.65
N PHE A 31 8.52 5.61 9.00
CA PHE A 31 8.48 5.27 7.58
C PHE A 31 8.67 6.51 6.70
N THR A 32 9.14 6.31 5.48
CA THR A 32 9.02 7.32 4.41
C THR A 32 7.79 6.98 3.59
N THR A 33 7.00 7.97 3.17
CA THR A 33 5.80 7.71 2.38
C THR A 33 5.87 8.39 1.01
N TYR A 34 5.31 7.73 0.00
CA TYR A 34 4.95 8.37 -1.27
C TYR A 34 3.42 8.42 -1.38
N LEU A 35 2.91 9.61 -1.59
CA LEU A 35 1.49 9.90 -1.69
C LEU A 35 1.24 10.59 -3.04
N PRO A 36 0.60 9.94 -4.03
CA PRO A 36 0.56 10.41 -5.42
C PRO A 36 0.16 11.86 -5.60
N HIS A 37 -0.93 12.33 -4.99
CA HIS A 37 -1.40 13.70 -5.15
C HIS A 37 -0.51 14.75 -4.47
N ARG A 38 0.29 14.36 -3.47
CA ARG A 38 1.25 15.24 -2.78
C ARG A 38 2.58 15.28 -3.52
N ASP A 39 3.09 14.13 -3.91
CA ASP A 39 4.48 13.97 -4.33
C ASP A 39 4.64 14.00 -5.86
N ALA A 40 3.66 13.48 -6.63
CA ALA A 40 3.61 13.66 -8.08
C ALA A 40 2.90 14.97 -8.51
N GLY A 41 2.17 15.60 -7.61
CA GLY A 41 1.37 16.80 -7.86
C GLY A 41 -0.02 16.52 -8.41
N VAL A 42 -0.86 17.56 -8.38
CA VAL A 42 -2.23 17.47 -8.89
C VAL A 42 -2.21 17.38 -10.42
N LEU A 43 -2.83 16.33 -10.94
CA LEU A 43 -2.93 16.08 -12.36
C LEU A 43 -3.84 17.10 -13.08
N ASP A 44 -3.29 17.89 -13.99
CA ASP A 44 -4.07 18.61 -14.99
C ASP A 44 -4.37 17.69 -16.18
N LYS A 45 -5.57 17.09 -16.17
CA LYS A 45 -6.01 16.15 -17.20
C LYS A 45 -6.14 16.78 -18.60
N SER A 46 -6.14 18.12 -18.70
CA SER A 46 -6.19 18.83 -19.98
C SER A 46 -4.85 18.80 -20.73
N ARG A 47 -3.76 18.45 -20.05
CA ARG A 47 -2.40 18.43 -20.60
C ARG A 47 -1.91 16.98 -20.75
N PRO A 48 -1.71 16.49 -21.98
CA PRO A 48 -1.25 15.10 -22.22
C PRO A 48 0.13 14.79 -21.62
N ASP A 49 1.04 15.76 -21.65
CA ASP A 49 2.37 15.68 -21.05
C ASP A 49 2.33 15.47 -19.53
N GLU A 50 1.41 16.12 -18.84
CA GLU A 50 1.20 15.96 -17.39
C GLU A 50 0.74 14.56 -17.00
N ARG A 51 -0.15 13.94 -17.80
CA ARG A 51 -0.58 12.56 -17.56
C ARG A 51 0.58 11.58 -17.64
N THR A 52 1.43 11.72 -18.64
CA THR A 52 2.62 10.89 -18.79
C THR A 52 3.60 11.10 -17.63
N ARG A 53 3.85 12.35 -17.25
CA ARG A 53 4.74 12.69 -16.13
C ARG A 53 4.26 12.06 -14.82
N VAL A 54 2.98 12.23 -14.48
CA VAL A 54 2.40 11.65 -13.25
C VAL A 54 2.46 10.14 -13.27
N PHE A 55 2.07 9.51 -14.37
CA PHE A 55 2.17 8.05 -14.54
C PHE A 55 3.60 7.53 -14.31
N GLN A 56 4.61 8.19 -14.88
CA GLN A 56 6.00 7.78 -14.70
C GLN A 56 6.47 7.95 -13.25
N ALA A 57 6.11 9.07 -12.60
CA ALA A 57 6.45 9.30 -11.20
C ALA A 57 5.82 8.26 -10.27
N ASP A 58 4.55 7.92 -10.48
CA ASP A 58 3.86 6.89 -9.70
C ASP A 58 4.47 5.51 -9.94
N LEU A 59 4.80 5.17 -11.20
CA LEU A 59 5.45 3.90 -11.55
C LEU A 59 6.86 3.78 -10.93
N GLU A 60 7.63 4.85 -10.92
CA GLU A 60 8.94 4.90 -10.25
C GLU A 60 8.79 4.67 -8.75
N ALA A 61 7.82 5.32 -8.11
CA ALA A 61 7.54 5.14 -6.69
C ALA A 61 7.05 3.72 -6.37
N LEU A 62 6.17 3.14 -7.19
CA LEU A 62 5.73 1.75 -7.06
C LEU A 62 6.91 0.76 -7.17
N ASN A 63 7.86 1.02 -8.06
CA ASN A 63 9.05 0.18 -8.18
C ASN A 63 9.99 0.33 -6.97
N ALA A 64 10.13 1.54 -6.45
CA ALA A 64 11.05 1.86 -5.35
C ALA A 64 10.53 1.48 -3.96
N CYS A 65 9.21 1.44 -3.74
CA CYS A 65 8.64 1.20 -2.41
C CYS A 65 8.90 -0.23 -1.91
N ASP A 66 8.91 -0.39 -0.59
CA ASP A 66 9.08 -1.69 0.09
C ASP A 66 7.73 -2.38 0.35
N LEU A 67 6.68 -1.60 0.56
CA LEU A 67 5.33 -2.07 0.83
C LEU A 67 4.29 -1.03 0.41
N CYS A 68 3.02 -1.44 0.41
CA CYS A 68 1.88 -0.59 0.08
C CYS A 68 0.85 -0.57 1.21
N VAL A 69 0.27 0.61 1.44
CA VAL A 69 -0.95 0.78 2.23
C VAL A 69 -2.02 1.37 1.34
N ALA A 70 -3.17 0.70 1.23
CA ALA A 70 -4.28 1.13 0.37
C ALA A 70 -5.53 1.51 1.18
N LEU A 71 -6.09 2.67 0.90
CA LEU A 71 -7.43 3.02 1.36
C LEU A 71 -8.47 2.29 0.51
N LEU A 72 -9.17 1.33 1.13
CA LEU A 72 -10.18 0.49 0.52
C LEU A 72 -11.57 0.99 0.92
N THR A 73 -12.10 1.96 0.19
CA THR A 73 -13.41 2.57 0.47
C THR A 73 -14.36 2.39 -0.71
N GLY A 74 -15.67 2.38 -0.41
CA GLY A 74 -16.71 2.19 -1.41
C GLY A 74 -17.09 0.72 -1.64
N ALA A 75 -18.25 0.50 -2.30
CA ALA A 75 -18.71 -0.84 -2.65
C ALA A 75 -17.82 -1.50 -3.72
N ASP A 76 -17.33 -0.68 -4.65
CA ASP A 76 -16.30 -1.06 -5.63
C ASP A 76 -15.05 -0.23 -5.37
N HIS A 77 -13.92 -0.88 -5.18
CA HIS A 77 -12.67 -0.19 -4.96
C HIS A 77 -12.20 0.53 -6.23
N ASP A 78 -11.53 1.65 -6.04
CA ASP A 78 -10.95 2.42 -7.14
C ASP A 78 -10.06 1.53 -8.04
N SER A 79 -10.25 1.65 -9.35
CA SER A 79 -9.54 0.83 -10.34
C SER A 79 -8.04 1.10 -10.35
N GLY A 80 -7.60 2.35 -10.11
CA GLY A 80 -6.19 2.71 -9.99
C GLY A 80 -5.56 2.03 -8.78
N THR A 81 -6.19 2.16 -7.62
CA THR A 81 -5.77 1.52 -6.37
C THR A 81 -5.68 -0.01 -6.53
N SER A 82 -6.64 -0.62 -7.21
CA SER A 82 -6.65 -2.07 -7.46
C SER A 82 -5.49 -2.51 -8.36
N LEU A 83 -5.17 -1.71 -9.39
CA LEU A 83 -4.03 -1.95 -10.28
C LEU A 83 -2.70 -1.84 -9.53
N GLU A 84 -2.52 -0.81 -8.71
CA GLU A 84 -1.32 -0.58 -7.90
C GLU A 84 -1.07 -1.73 -6.93
N LEU A 85 -2.12 -2.19 -6.23
CA LEU A 85 -2.04 -3.37 -5.35
C LEU A 85 -1.63 -4.63 -6.11
N GLY A 86 -2.25 -4.90 -7.26
CA GLY A 86 -1.92 -6.06 -8.10
C GLY A 86 -0.49 -6.00 -8.62
N TYR A 87 -0.03 -4.81 -9.04
CA TYR A 87 1.33 -4.58 -9.52
C TYR A 87 2.37 -4.87 -8.43
N LEU A 88 2.15 -4.39 -7.21
CA LEU A 88 3.05 -4.58 -6.08
C LEU A 88 3.04 -6.02 -5.56
N PHE A 89 1.87 -6.64 -5.52
CA PHE A 89 1.73 -8.05 -5.16
C PHE A 89 2.52 -8.96 -6.13
N ALA A 90 2.48 -8.67 -7.44
CA ALA A 90 3.24 -9.41 -8.43
C ALA A 90 4.76 -9.27 -8.25
N GLN A 91 5.24 -8.19 -7.61
CA GLN A 91 6.64 -7.98 -7.22
C GLN A 91 7.00 -8.61 -5.86
N GLY A 92 6.06 -9.31 -5.21
CA GLY A 92 6.28 -9.91 -3.89
C GLY A 92 6.29 -8.91 -2.73
N LYS A 93 5.82 -7.68 -2.95
CA LYS A 93 5.74 -6.65 -1.92
C LYS A 93 4.52 -6.84 -1.04
N ALA A 94 4.66 -6.56 0.25
CA ALA A 94 3.55 -6.66 1.20
C ALA A 94 2.53 -5.55 0.95
N CYS A 95 1.25 -5.92 0.88
CA CYS A 95 0.14 -5.01 0.70
C CYS A 95 -0.77 -5.03 1.92
N PHE A 96 -1.11 -3.83 2.41
CA PHE A 96 -1.99 -3.60 3.54
C PHE A 96 -3.20 -2.80 3.09
N GLY A 97 -4.35 -3.04 3.73
CA GLY A 97 -5.58 -2.31 3.48
C GLY A 97 -6.07 -1.60 4.74
N ILE A 98 -6.71 -0.46 4.55
CA ILE A 98 -7.48 0.20 5.61
C ILE A 98 -8.87 0.52 5.10
N THR A 99 -9.90 0.11 5.85
CA THR A 99 -11.30 0.42 5.58
C THR A 99 -12.16 0.33 6.82
N ASP A 100 -12.99 1.33 7.04
CA ASP A 100 -14.08 1.36 8.01
C ASP A 100 -15.45 1.44 7.32
N ASP A 101 -15.46 1.30 6.00
CA ASP A 101 -16.68 1.43 5.21
C ASP A 101 -17.57 0.19 5.36
N VAL A 102 -18.72 0.37 6.00
CA VAL A 102 -19.70 -0.70 6.22
C VAL A 102 -20.22 -1.32 4.92
N ARG A 103 -20.09 -0.64 3.78
CA ARG A 103 -20.42 -1.15 2.45
C ARG A 103 -19.39 -2.16 1.95
N THR A 104 -18.21 -2.15 2.52
CA THR A 104 -17.12 -3.11 2.26
C THR A 104 -17.25 -4.36 3.13
N SER A 105 -18.46 -4.80 3.42
CA SER A 105 -18.72 -6.01 4.24
C SER A 105 -18.06 -7.28 3.70
N SER A 106 -17.70 -7.28 2.42
CA SER A 106 -16.82 -8.29 1.82
C SER A 106 -15.87 -7.62 0.84
N LEU A 107 -14.58 -7.66 1.11
CA LEU A 107 -13.57 -7.31 0.12
C LEU A 107 -13.73 -8.20 -1.12
N ASN A 108 -13.52 -7.62 -2.31
CA ASN A 108 -13.33 -8.44 -3.50
C ASN A 108 -12.26 -9.50 -3.23
N ASN A 109 -12.47 -10.74 -3.71
CA ASN A 109 -11.57 -11.86 -3.44
C ASN A 109 -10.10 -11.60 -3.83
N MET A 110 -9.86 -10.84 -4.92
CA MET A 110 -8.51 -10.49 -5.35
C MET A 110 -7.87 -9.52 -4.35
N ILE A 111 -8.57 -8.47 -3.94
CA ILE A 111 -8.10 -7.51 -2.94
C ILE A 111 -7.88 -8.21 -1.59
N TRP A 112 -8.82 -9.06 -1.18
CA TRP A 112 -8.69 -9.87 0.03
C TRP A 112 -7.42 -10.75 -0.01
N GLY A 113 -7.17 -11.42 -1.13
CA GLY A 113 -5.99 -12.27 -1.32
C GLY A 113 -4.69 -11.48 -1.26
N VAL A 114 -4.60 -10.36 -2.00
CA VAL A 114 -3.43 -9.48 -2.06
C VAL A 114 -3.10 -8.88 -0.69
N CYS A 115 -4.11 -8.54 0.11
CA CYS A 115 -3.94 -8.04 1.48
C CYS A 115 -3.82 -9.20 2.50
N GLY A 116 -2.96 -10.17 2.22
CA GLY A 116 -2.63 -11.25 3.15
C GLY A 116 -3.81 -12.15 3.51
N GLN A 117 -4.71 -12.42 2.59
CA GLN A 117 -5.97 -13.13 2.82
C GLN A 117 -6.81 -12.44 3.92
N GLY A 118 -6.90 -11.11 3.84
CA GLY A 118 -7.64 -10.26 4.77
C GLY A 118 -6.91 -9.99 6.09
N LYS A 119 -5.82 -10.66 6.39
CA LYS A 119 -5.05 -10.47 7.64
C LYS A 119 -4.29 -9.14 7.70
N HIS A 120 -4.03 -8.52 6.55
CA HIS A 120 -3.36 -7.25 6.42
C HIS A 120 -4.34 -6.08 6.27
N VAL A 121 -5.58 -6.23 6.76
CA VAL A 121 -6.61 -5.18 6.67
C VAL A 121 -7.02 -4.75 8.07
N VAL A 122 -7.04 -3.44 8.28
CA VAL A 122 -7.48 -2.80 9.53
C VAL A 122 -8.64 -1.84 9.27
N ALA A 123 -9.40 -1.51 10.32
CA ALA A 123 -10.48 -0.53 10.25
C ALA A 123 -10.04 0.88 10.69
N ARG A 124 -8.93 1.01 11.42
CA ARG A 124 -8.50 2.27 12.02
C ARG A 124 -7.03 2.54 11.75
N ILE A 125 -6.69 3.82 11.62
CA ILE A 125 -5.29 4.25 11.37
C ILE A 125 -4.36 3.81 12.51
N GLU A 126 -4.84 3.83 13.76
CA GLU A 126 -4.05 3.46 14.94
C GLU A 126 -3.59 2.00 14.92
N ASP A 127 -4.35 1.12 14.26
CA ASP A 127 -4.04 -0.31 14.19
C ASP A 127 -3.06 -0.64 13.03
N LEU A 128 -2.85 0.30 12.10
CA LEU A 128 -2.09 0.06 10.88
C LEU A 128 -0.59 -0.15 11.14
N VAL A 129 0.04 0.78 11.86
CA VAL A 129 1.49 0.72 12.15
C VAL A 129 1.86 -0.53 12.95
N PRO A 130 1.15 -0.90 14.04
CA PRO A 130 1.40 -2.14 14.76
C PRO A 130 1.32 -3.38 13.87
N LEU A 131 0.32 -3.45 12.99
CA LEU A 131 0.17 -4.57 12.05
C LEU A 131 1.33 -4.67 11.07
N ILE A 132 1.76 -3.55 10.47
CA ILE A 132 2.90 -3.51 9.54
C ILE A 132 4.16 -4.02 10.24
N GLN A 133 4.46 -3.51 11.44
CA GLN A 133 5.64 -3.89 12.20
C GLN A 133 5.64 -5.38 12.54
N GLN A 134 4.50 -5.92 12.93
CA GLN A 134 4.36 -7.37 13.20
C GLN A 134 4.64 -8.20 11.96
N VAL A 135 4.03 -7.88 10.82
CA VAL A 135 4.21 -8.63 9.57
C VAL A 135 5.65 -8.57 9.06
N MET A 136 6.30 -7.39 9.16
CA MET A 136 7.71 -7.24 8.79
C MET A 136 8.64 -8.09 9.68
N SER A 137 8.43 -8.08 11.00
CA SER A 137 9.21 -8.89 11.95
C SER A 137 9.05 -10.40 11.69
N ASP A 138 7.83 -10.85 11.42
CA ASP A 138 7.55 -12.26 11.11
C ASP A 138 8.24 -12.72 9.81
N SER A 139 8.35 -11.82 8.84
CA SER A 139 9.01 -12.08 7.56
C SER A 139 10.53 -12.20 7.71
N GLU A 140 11.14 -11.38 8.54
CA GLU A 140 12.59 -11.44 8.85
C GLU A 140 12.96 -12.74 9.56
N LEU A 141 12.15 -13.17 10.54
CA LEU A 141 12.35 -14.43 11.25
C LEU A 141 12.29 -15.65 10.32
N LYS A 142 11.35 -15.67 9.39
CA LYS A 142 11.23 -16.75 8.39
C LYS A 142 12.39 -16.76 7.39
N GLY A 143 12.90 -15.60 7.01
CA GLY A 143 14.08 -15.49 6.13
C GLY A 143 15.39 -15.99 6.78
N GLN A 144 15.53 -15.88 8.10
CA GLN A 144 16.69 -16.36 8.84
C GLN A 144 16.69 -17.90 9.03
N THR A 145 15.53 -18.50 9.24
CA THR A 145 15.40 -19.97 9.40
C THR A 145 15.71 -20.75 8.11
N HIS A 146 15.50 -20.16 6.94
CA HIS A 146 15.86 -20.80 5.65
C HIS A 146 17.36 -20.71 5.30
N ARG A 147 18.12 -19.82 5.93
CA ARG A 147 19.56 -19.68 5.70
C ARG A 147 20.44 -20.57 6.59
N SER A 148 19.85 -21.22 7.57
CA SER A 148 20.59 -22.03 8.57
C SER A 148 20.49 -23.55 8.37
N SER A 149 20.00 -24.02 7.23
CA SER A 149 20.08 -25.45 6.90
C SER A 149 21.49 -25.78 6.40
N PRO A 150 22.28 -26.61 7.11
CA PRO A 150 23.61 -27.01 6.64
C PRO A 150 23.43 -27.91 5.41
N THR A 151 24.13 -27.59 4.33
CA THR A 151 24.38 -28.52 3.24
C THR A 151 25.16 -29.71 3.79
N ASN A 152 24.46 -30.81 4.08
CA ASN A 152 25.13 -32.10 4.28
C ASN A 152 25.67 -32.54 2.93
N SER A 153 26.99 -32.33 2.75
CA SER A 153 27.75 -33.01 1.70
C SER A 153 27.98 -34.46 2.12
N CYS A 154 27.46 -35.39 1.36
CA CYS A 154 28.03 -36.72 1.21
C CYS A 154 28.44 -36.90 -0.23
#